data_233b003215bd719a5b8499710f1d0597
#
_entry.id   233b003215bd719a5b8499710f1d0597
#
_cell.length_a   1.000
_cell.length_b   1.000
_cell.length_c   1.000
_cell.angle_alpha   90.00
_cell.angle_beta   90.00
_cell.angle_gamma   90.00
#
_symmetry.space_group_name_H-M   'P 1'
#
loop_
_entity.id
_entity.type
_entity.pdbx_description
1 polymer ?
#
loop_
_entity_poly.entity_id
_entity_poly.type
_entity_poly.pdbx_seq_one_letter_code
_entity_poly.pdbx_strand_id
1 'polypeptide(L)'
;MNNNRISFLVLYIILVVLTSCNEQETASELLQKTINTIDTIETIYYKQDMSRSNPQNINDTISRYREMYFKRLITDSIVGVKGHWYMYINDKKNVIYEDIYDGNKLIRKNNRDSVTRVYNLVKFPDFRKKHFWSHNTLYGMQYEFKNILDNMDSYSIERLNDTIIEGNNCFQIIIHLENKTTMPGFATKLEEKEGSISKTLYFIDKETFYPIKTIGESYSIENPNKKMFIDQRYYDIKFNLKINEDEQFNTLDRLIMGYEKIEMKP
;
A
#
# COMPACT_ATOMS: atom_id res chain seq x y z
N MET A 1 50.44 21.65 37.00
CA MET A 1 49.94 22.14 35.68
C MET A 1 49.06 21.17 34.89
N ASN A 2 48.37 20.16 35.50
CA ASN A 2 47.61 19.15 34.73
C ASN A 2 46.09 19.18 34.89
N ASN A 3 45.55 19.90 35.86
CA ASN A 3 44.11 19.86 36.12
C ASN A 3 43.24 20.60 35.07
N ASN A 4 43.77 21.62 34.42
CA ASN A 4 43.01 22.40 33.44
C ASN A 4 42.82 21.65 32.11
N ARG A 5 43.73 20.74 31.73
CA ARG A 5 43.58 19.94 30.50
C ARG A 5 42.51 18.88 30.63
N ILE A 6 42.36 18.27 31.82
CA ILE A 6 41.34 17.27 32.09
C ILE A 6 39.96 17.92 32.11
N SER A 7 39.80 19.09 32.71
CA SER A 7 38.52 19.84 32.70
C SER A 7 38.08 20.24 31.27
N PHE A 8 39.04 20.65 30.41
CA PHE A 8 38.72 20.96 29.01
C PHE A 8 38.29 19.73 28.20
N LEU A 9 38.91 18.56 28.44
CA LEU A 9 38.58 17.33 27.75
C LEU A 9 37.18 16.82 28.15
N VAL A 10 36.87 16.87 29.44
CA VAL A 10 35.54 16.51 29.97
C VAL A 10 34.46 17.44 29.43
N LEU A 11 34.73 18.75 29.39
CA LEU A 11 33.78 19.75 28.86
C LEU A 11 33.54 19.49 27.34
N TYR A 12 34.58 19.18 26.58
CA TYR A 12 34.48 18.87 25.15
C TYR A 12 33.68 17.59 24.89
N ILE A 13 33.90 16.54 25.69
CA ILE A 13 33.12 15.29 25.60
C ILE A 13 31.66 15.53 25.94
N ILE A 14 31.35 16.32 26.97
CA ILE A 14 29.97 16.69 27.33
C ILE A 14 29.34 17.52 26.22
N LEU A 15 30.07 18.44 25.59
CA LEU A 15 29.56 19.22 24.44
C LEU A 15 29.27 18.34 23.24
N VAL A 16 30.12 17.38 22.91
CA VAL A 16 29.93 16.44 21.81
C VAL A 16 28.76 15.50 22.07
N VAL A 17 28.55 15.07 23.31
CA VAL A 17 27.39 14.27 23.71
C VAL A 17 26.09 15.08 23.65
N LEU A 18 26.13 16.37 24.00
CA LEU A 18 24.95 17.24 23.92
C LEU A 18 24.60 17.68 22.49
N THR A 19 25.56 17.68 21.55
CA THR A 19 25.30 17.98 20.14
C THR A 19 24.88 16.76 19.32
N SER A 20 24.95 15.59 19.88
CA SER A 20 24.33 14.38 19.31
C SER A 20 22.83 14.34 19.62
N CYS A 21 22.12 15.46 19.44
CA CYS A 21 20.70 15.43 19.18
C CYS A 21 20.54 14.67 17.87
N ASN A 22 20.18 13.38 17.95
CA ASN A 22 19.64 12.69 16.81
C ASN A 22 18.38 13.46 16.40
N GLU A 23 18.52 14.35 15.41
CA GLU A 23 17.34 14.96 14.80
C GLU A 23 16.42 13.83 14.38
N GLN A 24 15.27 13.81 14.99
CA GLN A 24 14.28 12.80 14.69
C GLN A 24 13.83 13.02 13.24
N GLU A 25 13.98 11.98 12.39
CA GLU A 25 13.57 12.04 10.99
C GLU A 25 12.14 12.57 10.86
N THR A 26 11.94 13.47 9.93
CA THR A 26 10.62 14.03 9.62
C THR A 26 9.73 12.99 8.93
N ALA A 27 8.43 13.20 8.93
CA ALA A 27 7.49 12.35 8.22
C ALA A 27 7.81 12.28 6.70
N SER A 28 8.18 13.41 6.10
CA SER A 28 8.54 13.48 4.67
C SER A 28 9.80 12.69 4.35
N GLU A 29 10.83 12.75 5.20
CA GLU A 29 12.04 11.94 5.05
C GLU A 29 11.75 10.44 5.15
N LEU A 30 10.86 10.03 6.06
CA LEU A 30 10.45 8.64 6.19
C LEU A 30 9.66 8.16 4.97
N LEU A 31 8.76 8.99 4.43
CA LEU A 31 8.06 8.67 3.17
C LEU A 31 9.05 8.54 2.01
N GLN A 32 10.04 9.43 1.91
CA GLN A 32 11.06 9.34 0.86
C GLN A 32 11.92 8.08 1.01
N LYS A 33 12.30 7.68 2.23
CA LYS A 33 13.00 6.42 2.48
C LYS A 33 12.16 5.22 2.07
N THR A 34 10.87 5.23 2.37
CA THR A 34 9.93 4.18 1.96
C THR A 34 9.85 4.08 0.43
N ILE A 35 9.75 5.21 -0.27
CA ILE A 35 9.79 5.26 -1.74
C ILE A 35 11.08 4.62 -2.27
N ASN A 36 12.23 5.02 -1.72
CA ASN A 36 13.53 4.51 -2.13
C ASN A 36 13.65 3.00 -1.89
N THR A 37 13.13 2.51 -0.75
CA THR A 37 13.08 1.07 -0.45
C THR A 37 12.23 0.33 -1.47
N ILE A 38 11.01 0.83 -1.76
CA ILE A 38 10.13 0.21 -2.76
C ILE A 38 10.80 0.17 -4.13
N ASP A 39 11.62 1.17 -4.50
CA ASP A 39 12.36 1.19 -5.77
C ASP A 39 13.39 0.05 -5.90
N THR A 40 13.88 -0.50 -4.79
CA THR A 40 14.84 -1.63 -4.81
C THR A 40 14.18 -3.01 -4.85
N ILE A 41 12.85 -3.08 -4.72
CA ILE A 41 12.12 -4.35 -4.65
C ILE A 41 11.78 -4.81 -6.07
N GLU A 42 12.37 -5.93 -6.50
CA GLU A 42 12.08 -6.58 -7.78
C GLU A 42 10.86 -7.50 -7.69
N THR A 43 10.77 -8.25 -6.60
CA THR A 43 9.64 -9.15 -6.34
C THR A 43 9.21 -9.04 -4.90
N ILE A 44 7.91 -9.18 -4.65
CA ILE A 44 7.37 -9.23 -3.29
C ILE A 44 6.26 -10.27 -3.19
N TYR A 45 6.26 -10.98 -2.08
CA TYR A 45 5.14 -11.77 -1.59
C TYR A 45 4.67 -11.20 -0.26
N TYR A 46 3.37 -11.14 -0.05
CA TYR A 46 2.78 -10.85 1.26
C TYR A 46 1.35 -11.36 1.36
N LYS A 47 0.90 -11.49 2.59
CA LYS A 47 -0.52 -11.67 2.93
C LYS A 47 -1.11 -10.36 3.41
N GLN A 48 -2.39 -10.15 3.13
CA GLN A 48 -3.12 -8.96 3.54
C GLN A 48 -4.42 -9.33 4.19
N ASP A 49 -4.65 -8.84 5.39
CA ASP A 49 -5.95 -8.77 6.02
C ASP A 49 -6.49 -7.34 5.85
N MET A 50 -7.72 -7.22 5.40
CA MET A 50 -8.39 -5.93 5.23
C MET A 50 -9.78 -5.98 5.81
N SER A 51 -10.11 -5.01 6.64
CA SER A 51 -11.46 -4.73 7.11
C SER A 51 -11.86 -3.32 6.69
N ARG A 52 -13.07 -3.15 6.18
CA ARG A 52 -13.58 -1.84 5.79
C ARG A 52 -15.07 -1.72 6.00
N SER A 53 -15.54 -0.49 6.12
CA SER A 53 -16.99 -0.21 6.08
C SER A 53 -17.59 -0.72 4.78
N ASN A 54 -18.79 -1.28 4.87
CA ASN A 54 -19.59 -1.63 3.70
C ASN A 54 -20.18 -0.36 3.10
N PRO A 55 -19.88 0.01 1.83
CA PRO A 55 -20.44 1.22 1.21
C PRO A 55 -21.96 1.23 1.11
N GLN A 56 -22.60 0.04 1.10
CA GLN A 56 -24.06 -0.09 1.04
C GLN A 56 -24.71 0.03 2.42
N ASN A 57 -24.00 -0.35 3.47
CA ASN A 57 -24.45 -0.21 4.86
C ASN A 57 -23.23 0.06 5.74
N ILE A 58 -23.03 1.33 6.11
CA ILE A 58 -21.83 1.79 6.83
C ILE A 58 -21.65 1.12 8.21
N ASN A 59 -22.71 0.57 8.78
CA ASN A 59 -22.66 -0.16 10.04
C ASN A 59 -22.11 -1.59 9.90
N ASP A 60 -22.04 -2.10 8.68
CA ASP A 60 -21.50 -3.41 8.38
C ASP A 60 -20.03 -3.32 8.01
N THR A 61 -19.28 -4.37 8.34
CA THR A 61 -17.88 -4.52 8.00
C THR A 61 -17.69 -5.62 6.96
N ILE A 62 -16.93 -5.32 5.92
CA ILE A 62 -16.48 -6.29 4.93
C ILE A 62 -15.05 -6.65 5.25
N SER A 63 -14.79 -7.94 5.51
CA SER A 63 -13.45 -8.48 5.68
C SER A 63 -12.98 -9.16 4.39
N ARG A 64 -11.74 -8.90 4.01
CA ARG A 64 -11.08 -9.53 2.85
C ARG A 64 -9.69 -9.98 3.26
N TYR A 65 -9.33 -11.15 2.78
CA TYR A 65 -8.01 -11.72 2.97
C TYR A 65 -7.42 -11.95 1.60
N ARG A 66 -6.13 -11.60 1.43
CA ARG A 66 -5.43 -11.77 0.17
C ARG A 66 -4.07 -12.40 0.41
N GLU A 67 -3.65 -13.17 -0.56
CA GLU A 67 -2.28 -13.65 -0.71
C GLU A 67 -1.78 -13.18 -2.05
N MET A 68 -0.64 -12.49 -2.09
CA MET A 68 -0.27 -11.67 -3.24
C MET A 68 1.19 -11.88 -3.59
N TYR A 69 1.44 -12.05 -4.90
CA TYR A 69 2.76 -12.09 -5.51
C TYR A 69 2.85 -10.99 -6.55
N PHE A 70 3.88 -10.18 -6.48
CA PHE A 70 4.15 -9.16 -7.48
C PHE A 70 5.60 -9.24 -7.96
N LYS A 71 5.79 -8.97 -9.25
CA LYS A 71 7.09 -8.75 -9.86
C LYS A 71 7.08 -7.40 -10.58
N ARG A 72 8.13 -6.61 -10.37
CA ARG A 72 8.30 -5.33 -11.05
C ARG A 72 8.36 -5.53 -12.57
N LEU A 73 7.68 -4.67 -13.31
CA LEU A 73 7.63 -4.65 -14.77
C LEU A 73 7.98 -3.24 -15.23
N ILE A 74 9.26 -2.97 -15.41
CA ILE A 74 9.79 -1.64 -15.77
C ILE A 74 9.20 -1.13 -17.09
N THR A 75 8.88 -2.03 -18.01
CA THR A 75 8.29 -1.68 -19.32
C THR A 75 6.83 -1.24 -19.23
N ASP A 76 6.18 -1.47 -18.09
CA ASP A 76 4.79 -1.05 -17.84
C ASP A 76 4.73 0.23 -17.03
N SER A 77 4.68 1.37 -17.68
CA SER A 77 4.60 2.69 -17.05
C SER A 77 3.24 2.98 -16.39
N ILE A 78 2.24 2.11 -16.53
CA ILE A 78 0.89 2.32 -16.00
C ILE A 78 0.69 1.58 -14.69
N VAL A 79 1.00 0.29 -14.65
CA VAL A 79 0.83 -0.58 -13.47
C VAL A 79 2.16 -0.88 -12.79
N GLY A 80 3.22 -1.02 -13.58
CA GLY A 80 4.60 -1.20 -13.13
C GLY A 80 4.91 -2.58 -12.54
N VAL A 81 3.94 -3.50 -12.52
CA VAL A 81 4.12 -4.85 -11.96
C VAL A 81 3.33 -5.89 -12.73
N LYS A 82 3.82 -7.13 -12.75
CA LYS A 82 2.98 -8.33 -12.92
C LYS A 82 2.44 -8.72 -11.56
N GLY A 83 1.27 -9.33 -11.51
CA GLY A 83 0.65 -9.74 -10.24
C GLY A 83 -0.08 -11.05 -10.33
N HIS A 84 -0.03 -11.81 -9.24
CA HIS A 84 -0.87 -12.98 -9.02
C HIS A 84 -1.37 -12.92 -7.58
N TRP A 85 -2.68 -12.97 -7.39
CA TRP A 85 -3.25 -12.91 -6.05
C TRP A 85 -4.49 -13.77 -5.90
N TYR A 86 -4.63 -14.29 -4.69
CA TYR A 86 -5.79 -15.00 -4.22
C TYR A 86 -6.60 -14.09 -3.30
N MET A 87 -7.91 -14.11 -3.42
CA MET A 87 -8.81 -13.38 -2.55
C MET A 87 -9.81 -14.30 -1.88
N TYR A 88 -9.94 -14.11 -0.57
CA TYR A 88 -10.89 -14.78 0.31
C TYR A 88 -11.84 -13.72 0.89
N ILE A 89 -13.11 -14.04 1.10
CA ILE A 89 -14.09 -13.14 1.71
C ILE A 89 -14.64 -13.78 2.97
N ASN A 90 -14.62 -13.02 4.06
CA ASN A 90 -15.16 -13.38 5.39
C ASN A 90 -14.51 -14.60 6.06
N ASP A 91 -13.80 -15.43 5.36
CA ASP A 91 -13.00 -16.53 5.89
C ASP A 91 -11.68 -16.67 5.14
N LYS A 92 -10.75 -17.46 5.69
CA LYS A 92 -9.45 -17.73 5.07
C LYS A 92 -9.38 -19.14 4.45
N LYS A 93 -10.53 -19.84 4.31
CA LYS A 93 -10.55 -21.24 3.91
C LYS A 93 -10.71 -21.44 2.41
N ASN A 94 -11.55 -20.62 1.78
CA ASN A 94 -11.91 -20.80 0.39
C ASN A 94 -11.50 -19.62 -0.47
N VAL A 95 -10.68 -19.88 -1.49
CA VAL A 95 -10.35 -18.89 -2.52
C VAL A 95 -11.61 -18.58 -3.32
N ILE A 96 -12.02 -17.33 -3.33
CA ILE A 96 -13.19 -16.89 -4.12
C ILE A 96 -12.77 -16.37 -5.48
N TYR A 97 -11.67 -15.59 -5.52
CA TYR A 97 -11.08 -15.14 -6.75
C TYR A 97 -9.59 -15.49 -6.79
N GLU A 98 -9.16 -15.91 -7.96
CA GLU A 98 -7.75 -16.00 -8.32
C GLU A 98 -7.53 -15.08 -9.52
N ASP A 99 -6.67 -14.08 -9.37
CA ASP A 99 -6.42 -13.08 -10.37
C ASP A 99 -4.95 -13.12 -10.80
N ILE A 100 -4.70 -13.11 -12.09
CA ILE A 100 -3.36 -12.99 -12.66
C ILE A 100 -3.32 -11.82 -13.64
N TYR A 101 -2.32 -10.98 -13.49
CA TYR A 101 -1.96 -9.93 -14.42
C TYR A 101 -0.55 -10.14 -14.96
N ASP A 102 -0.43 -10.32 -16.28
CA ASP A 102 0.84 -10.63 -16.97
C ASP A 102 1.54 -9.40 -17.58
N GLY A 103 0.96 -8.22 -17.42
CA GLY A 103 1.40 -6.97 -18.04
C GLY A 103 0.45 -6.52 -19.19
N ASN A 104 -0.34 -7.42 -19.77
CA ASN A 104 -1.24 -7.14 -20.88
C ASN A 104 -2.69 -7.53 -20.59
N LYS A 105 -2.87 -8.63 -19.89
CA LYS A 105 -4.18 -9.20 -19.61
C LYS A 105 -4.36 -9.36 -18.11
N LEU A 106 -5.56 -9.11 -17.65
CA LEU A 106 -6.03 -9.57 -16.35
C LEU A 106 -6.93 -10.78 -16.57
N ILE A 107 -6.61 -11.85 -15.90
CA ILE A 107 -7.38 -13.09 -15.88
C ILE A 107 -7.95 -13.25 -14.49
N ARG A 108 -9.27 -13.26 -14.37
CA ARG A 108 -9.98 -13.45 -13.11
C ARG A 108 -10.76 -14.74 -13.13
N LYS A 109 -10.33 -15.72 -12.34
CA LYS A 109 -11.07 -16.92 -12.06
C LYS A 109 -11.97 -16.67 -10.86
N ASN A 110 -13.27 -16.91 -11.03
CA ASN A 110 -14.24 -16.81 -9.96
C ASN A 110 -14.77 -18.22 -9.60
N ASN A 111 -14.44 -18.66 -8.41
CA ASN A 111 -14.82 -20.00 -7.94
C ASN A 111 -16.29 -20.10 -7.48
N ARG A 112 -17.03 -18.98 -7.39
CA ARG A 112 -18.45 -18.98 -7.04
C ARG A 112 -19.36 -19.29 -8.23
N ASP A 113 -19.04 -18.75 -9.38
CA ASP A 113 -19.82 -18.89 -10.61
C ASP A 113 -19.16 -19.82 -11.63
N SER A 114 -17.99 -20.38 -11.30
CA SER A 114 -17.19 -21.23 -12.18
C SER A 114 -16.88 -20.58 -13.53
N VAL A 115 -16.60 -19.27 -13.51
CA VAL A 115 -16.31 -18.48 -14.70
C VAL A 115 -14.90 -17.90 -14.61
N THR A 116 -14.17 -17.95 -15.72
CA THR A 116 -12.91 -17.22 -15.90
C THR A 116 -13.12 -16.06 -16.86
N ARG A 117 -12.93 -14.83 -16.35
CA ARG A 117 -13.04 -13.59 -17.13
C ARG A 117 -11.66 -13.12 -17.57
N VAL A 118 -11.52 -12.86 -18.86
CA VAL A 118 -10.27 -12.39 -19.44
C VAL A 118 -10.45 -10.95 -19.94
N TYR A 119 -9.66 -10.03 -19.40
CA TYR A 119 -9.67 -8.62 -19.75
C TYR A 119 -8.39 -8.28 -20.53
N ASN A 120 -8.52 -7.85 -21.78
CA ASN A 120 -7.38 -7.31 -22.53
C ASN A 120 -7.19 -5.84 -22.16
N LEU A 121 -6.29 -5.57 -21.21
CA LEU A 121 -6.12 -4.23 -20.63
C LEU A 121 -5.21 -3.31 -21.46
N VAL A 122 -4.50 -3.81 -22.45
CA VAL A 122 -3.69 -2.98 -23.36
C VAL A 122 -4.54 -1.95 -24.09
N LYS A 123 -5.74 -2.35 -24.48
CA LYS A 123 -6.68 -1.49 -25.22
C LYS A 123 -7.39 -0.46 -24.31
N PHE A 124 -7.26 -0.56 -22.99
CA PHE A 124 -8.04 0.21 -22.02
C PHE A 124 -7.15 0.71 -20.86
N PRO A 125 -6.24 1.66 -21.12
CA PRO A 125 -5.26 2.10 -20.12
C PRO A 125 -5.87 2.71 -18.86
N ASP A 126 -6.98 3.41 -18.97
CA ASP A 126 -7.63 4.02 -17.78
C ASP A 126 -8.28 2.98 -16.87
N PHE A 127 -8.91 1.95 -17.46
CA PHE A 127 -9.45 0.83 -16.70
C PHE A 127 -8.32 0.05 -16.02
N ARG A 128 -7.20 -0.11 -16.70
CA ARG A 128 -5.99 -0.75 -16.19
C ARG A 128 -5.47 -0.04 -14.95
N LYS A 129 -5.31 1.30 -14.98
CA LYS A 129 -4.95 2.12 -13.81
C LYS A 129 -5.92 1.88 -12.66
N LYS A 130 -7.20 2.11 -12.90
CA LYS A 130 -8.26 2.02 -11.87
C LYS A 130 -8.30 0.66 -11.19
N HIS A 131 -8.07 -0.40 -11.93
CA HIS A 131 -8.16 -1.77 -11.41
C HIS A 131 -7.01 -2.13 -10.48
N PHE A 132 -5.78 -1.72 -10.83
CA PHE A 132 -4.58 -2.16 -10.09
C PHE A 132 -4.20 -1.29 -8.92
N TRP A 133 -4.48 -0.01 -8.96
CA TRP A 133 -4.17 0.90 -7.85
C TRP A 133 -5.01 0.61 -6.61
N SER A 134 -6.20 0.05 -6.80
CA SER A 134 -7.05 -0.38 -5.69
C SER A 134 -6.49 -1.58 -4.90
N HIS A 135 -5.38 -2.19 -5.35
CA HIS A 135 -4.82 -3.40 -4.76
C HIS A 135 -3.53 -3.16 -3.96
N ASN A 136 -3.14 -1.90 -3.74
CA ASN A 136 -1.91 -1.54 -3.02
C ASN A 136 -0.69 -2.30 -3.54
N THR A 137 -0.50 -2.30 -4.85
CA THR A 137 0.71 -2.86 -5.45
C THR A 137 1.92 -2.04 -5.04
N LEU A 138 3.12 -2.58 -5.16
CA LEU A 138 4.37 -1.84 -4.93
C LEU A 138 4.38 -0.49 -5.63
N TYR A 139 4.01 -0.51 -6.91
CA TYR A 139 3.95 0.70 -7.72
C TYR A 139 2.87 1.67 -7.25
N GLY A 140 1.70 1.16 -6.84
CA GLY A 140 0.62 1.97 -6.30
C GLY A 140 1.02 2.68 -5.02
N MET A 141 1.65 1.99 -4.07
CA MET A 141 2.15 2.58 -2.83
C MET A 141 3.21 3.65 -3.09
N GLN A 142 4.17 3.36 -3.95
CA GLN A 142 5.20 4.31 -4.32
C GLN A 142 4.61 5.58 -4.95
N TYR A 143 3.63 5.40 -5.85
CA TYR A 143 2.93 6.51 -6.49
C TYR A 143 2.13 7.34 -5.50
N GLU A 144 1.46 6.70 -4.55
CA GLU A 144 0.73 7.38 -3.48
C GLU A 144 1.65 8.28 -2.66
N PHE A 145 2.78 7.75 -2.19
CA PHE A 145 3.74 8.53 -1.41
C PHE A 145 4.41 9.64 -2.21
N LYS A 146 4.76 9.40 -3.48
CA LYS A 146 5.26 10.46 -4.38
C LYS A 146 4.22 11.56 -4.54
N ASN A 147 2.96 11.21 -4.78
CA ASN A 147 1.89 12.20 -4.92
C ASN A 147 1.71 13.05 -3.64
N ILE A 148 1.82 12.44 -2.46
CA ILE A 148 1.73 13.15 -1.19
C ILE A 148 2.88 14.16 -1.07
N LEU A 149 4.12 13.74 -1.36
CA LEU A 149 5.29 14.61 -1.29
C LEU A 149 5.26 15.73 -2.35
N ASP A 150 4.77 15.43 -3.54
CA ASP A 150 4.65 16.42 -4.64
C ASP A 150 3.54 17.46 -4.40
N ASN A 151 2.60 17.19 -3.48
CA ASN A 151 1.45 18.04 -3.18
C ASN A 151 1.35 18.39 -1.69
N MET A 152 2.46 18.61 -1.01
CA MET A 152 2.52 18.86 0.44
C MET A 152 1.61 20.02 0.89
N ASP A 153 1.39 21.03 0.06
CA ASP A 153 0.46 22.13 0.36
C ASP A 153 -1.00 21.69 0.51
N SER A 154 -1.34 20.51 -0.02
CA SER A 154 -2.69 19.93 0.07
C SER A 154 -2.84 18.92 1.21
N TYR A 155 -1.73 18.43 1.74
CA TYR A 155 -1.71 17.42 2.80
C TYR A 155 -1.10 17.98 4.08
N SER A 156 -1.70 17.68 5.22
CA SER A 156 -1.01 17.80 6.51
C SER A 156 -0.37 16.45 6.83
N ILE A 157 0.95 16.43 6.99
CA ILE A 157 1.74 15.24 7.23
C ILE A 157 2.44 15.40 8.57
N GLU A 158 2.22 14.46 9.48
CA GLU A 158 2.79 14.50 10.83
C GLU A 158 3.41 13.15 11.17
N ARG A 159 4.61 13.17 11.77
CA ARG A 159 5.19 12.02 12.44
C ARG A 159 4.68 11.94 13.86
N LEU A 160 4.10 10.81 14.23
CA LEU A 160 3.70 10.51 15.60
C LEU A 160 4.82 9.74 16.34
N ASN A 161 4.58 9.45 17.62
CA ASN A 161 5.47 8.60 18.40
C ASN A 161 5.57 7.21 17.79
N ASP A 162 6.77 6.66 17.84
CA ASP A 162 7.04 5.29 17.41
C ASP A 162 6.20 4.28 18.21
N THR A 163 5.88 3.15 17.59
CA THR A 163 5.05 2.12 18.20
C THR A 163 5.52 0.71 17.86
N ILE A 164 4.92 -0.29 18.48
CA ILE A 164 5.15 -1.70 18.17
C ILE A 164 3.85 -2.28 17.60
N ILE A 165 3.92 -2.83 16.38
CA ILE A 165 2.84 -3.56 15.73
C ILE A 165 3.26 -5.01 15.58
N GLU A 166 2.64 -5.90 16.39
CA GLU A 166 2.89 -7.35 16.34
C GLU A 166 4.37 -7.75 16.45
N GLY A 167 5.09 -7.04 17.30
CA GLY A 167 6.51 -7.27 17.54
C GLY A 167 7.46 -6.48 16.65
N ASN A 168 6.96 -5.80 15.62
CA ASN A 168 7.78 -4.95 14.75
C ASN A 168 7.78 -3.51 15.27
N ASN A 169 8.98 -2.92 15.42
CA ASN A 169 9.14 -1.51 15.73
C ASN A 169 8.76 -0.66 14.51
N CYS A 170 7.83 0.27 14.66
CA CYS A 170 7.28 1.05 13.56
C CYS A 170 7.40 2.55 13.79
N PHE A 171 7.71 3.28 12.73
CA PHE A 171 7.38 4.69 12.62
C PHE A 171 5.87 4.83 12.39
N GLN A 172 5.28 5.87 12.95
CA GLN A 172 3.90 6.24 12.68
C GLN A 172 3.86 7.57 11.92
N ILE A 173 3.15 7.59 10.80
CA ILE A 173 2.90 8.80 10.01
C ILE A 173 1.40 8.93 9.82
N ILE A 174 0.85 10.08 10.23
CA ILE A 174 -0.54 10.42 9.94
C ILE A 174 -0.58 11.46 8.82
N ILE A 175 -1.46 11.24 7.85
CA ILE A 175 -1.68 12.11 6.70
C ILE A 175 -3.14 12.54 6.69
N HIS A 176 -3.35 13.84 6.65
CA HIS A 176 -4.68 14.45 6.59
C HIS A 176 -4.88 15.11 5.23
N LEU A 177 -6.08 14.98 4.70
CA LEU A 177 -6.55 15.66 3.49
C LEU A 177 -7.92 16.25 3.79
N GLU A 178 -8.06 17.56 3.63
CA GLU A 178 -9.30 18.29 3.90
C GLU A 178 -9.80 18.99 2.65
N ASN A 179 -11.12 19.03 2.46
CA ASN A 179 -11.82 19.65 1.33
C ASN A 179 -11.39 19.10 -0.04
N LYS A 180 -10.70 17.98 -0.05
CA LYS A 180 -10.24 17.29 -1.24
C LYS A 180 -10.43 15.79 -1.09
N THR A 181 -10.45 15.09 -2.21
CA THR A 181 -10.45 13.63 -2.25
C THR A 181 -9.50 13.14 -3.34
N THR A 182 -8.98 11.95 -3.18
CA THR A 182 -8.28 11.25 -4.25
C THR A 182 -9.29 10.49 -5.09
N MET A 183 -9.20 10.57 -6.41
CA MET A 183 -10.04 9.73 -7.27
C MET A 183 -9.73 8.24 -7.02
N PRO A 184 -10.75 7.42 -6.81
CA PRO A 184 -10.56 5.97 -6.71
C PRO A 184 -9.85 5.43 -7.94
N GLY A 185 -8.69 4.82 -7.76
CA GLY A 185 -7.85 4.29 -8.84
C GLY A 185 -6.94 5.32 -9.52
N PHE A 186 -6.95 6.58 -9.09
CA PHE A 186 -6.03 7.64 -9.53
C PHE A 186 -5.49 8.37 -8.30
N ALA A 187 -4.72 7.65 -7.47
CA ALA A 187 -4.16 8.22 -6.24
C ALA A 187 -3.31 9.49 -6.44
N THR A 188 -3.01 9.84 -7.69
CA THR A 188 -2.29 11.05 -8.07
C THR A 188 -3.16 12.25 -8.38
N LYS A 189 -4.47 12.09 -8.52
CA LYS A 189 -5.35 13.20 -8.85
C LYS A 189 -6.18 13.59 -7.64
N LEU A 190 -5.94 14.80 -7.15
CA LEU A 190 -6.76 15.45 -6.14
C LEU A 190 -7.95 16.11 -6.82
N GLU A 191 -9.11 15.96 -6.23
CA GLU A 191 -10.33 16.66 -6.63
C GLU A 191 -10.88 17.45 -5.46
N GLU A 192 -11.36 18.64 -5.71
CA GLU A 192 -12.03 19.46 -4.69
C GLU A 192 -13.32 18.77 -4.26
N LYS A 193 -13.49 18.65 -2.95
CA LYS A 193 -14.67 18.07 -2.32
C LYS A 193 -14.90 18.74 -0.99
N GLU A 194 -15.60 19.86 -1.03
CA GLU A 194 -15.91 20.68 0.14
C GLU A 194 -16.50 19.84 1.29
N GLY A 195 -16.03 20.10 2.50
CA GLY A 195 -16.49 19.43 3.71
C GLY A 195 -16.04 17.98 3.85
N SER A 196 -15.19 17.45 2.95
CA SER A 196 -14.63 16.11 3.13
C SER A 196 -13.36 16.14 4.00
N ILE A 197 -13.25 15.14 4.87
CA ILE A 197 -12.04 14.88 5.67
C ILE A 197 -11.63 13.44 5.42
N SER A 198 -10.34 13.25 5.14
CA SER A 198 -9.70 11.96 5.06
C SER A 198 -8.44 11.93 5.93
N LYS A 199 -8.26 10.86 6.68
CA LYS A 199 -7.09 10.63 7.54
C LYS A 199 -6.56 9.25 7.25
N THR A 200 -5.25 9.14 7.02
CA THR A 200 -4.60 7.83 6.87
C THR A 200 -3.39 7.75 7.79
N LEU A 201 -3.36 6.71 8.60
CA LEU A 201 -2.26 6.39 9.49
C LEU A 201 -1.48 5.23 8.89
N TYR A 202 -0.19 5.45 8.65
CA TYR A 202 0.75 4.44 8.16
C TYR A 202 1.66 3.99 9.28
N PHE A 203 1.87 2.68 9.38
CA PHE A 203 2.85 2.05 10.25
C PHE A 203 3.94 1.45 9.38
N ILE A 204 5.10 2.09 9.40
CA ILE A 204 6.26 1.75 8.57
C ILE A 204 7.27 1.01 9.45
N ASP A 205 7.59 -0.22 9.10
CA ASP A 205 8.59 -1.01 9.80
C ASP A 205 9.97 -0.34 9.75
N LYS A 206 10.64 -0.24 10.89
CA LYS A 206 11.91 0.50 11.01
C LYS A 206 13.10 -0.19 10.36
N GLU A 207 13.05 -1.50 10.17
CA GLU A 207 14.14 -2.26 9.56
C GLU A 207 14.03 -2.25 8.04
N THR A 208 12.82 -2.44 7.54
CA THR A 208 12.58 -2.59 6.11
C THR A 208 12.12 -1.31 5.43
N PHE A 209 11.72 -0.27 6.17
CA PHE A 209 11.06 0.93 5.65
C PHE A 209 9.85 0.62 4.75
N TYR A 210 9.16 -0.50 5.00
CA TYR A 210 7.98 -0.91 4.25
C TYR A 210 6.73 -0.78 5.14
N PRO A 211 5.59 -0.28 4.59
CA PRO A 211 4.36 -0.20 5.36
C PRO A 211 3.82 -1.60 5.70
N ILE A 212 3.62 -1.88 6.98
CA ILE A 212 3.07 -3.16 7.44
C ILE A 212 1.61 -3.05 7.89
N LYS A 213 1.13 -1.82 8.13
CA LYS A 213 -0.26 -1.56 8.45
C LYS A 213 -0.67 -0.17 7.98
N THR A 214 -1.93 -0.04 7.53
CA THR A 214 -2.55 1.27 7.26
C THR A 214 -3.95 1.31 7.84
N ILE A 215 -4.33 2.45 8.42
CA ILE A 215 -5.68 2.70 8.92
C ILE A 215 -6.16 3.99 8.29
N GLY A 216 -7.25 3.92 7.53
CA GLY A 216 -7.86 5.09 6.89
C GLY A 216 -9.25 5.36 7.44
N GLU A 217 -9.57 6.63 7.61
CA GLU A 217 -10.92 7.12 7.91
C GLU A 217 -11.29 8.23 6.93
N SER A 218 -12.55 8.26 6.51
CA SER A 218 -13.09 9.38 5.74
C SER A 218 -14.54 9.67 6.11
N TYR A 219 -14.88 10.94 6.16
CA TYR A 219 -16.23 11.41 6.50
C TYR A 219 -16.47 12.82 5.95
N SER A 220 -17.74 13.24 5.93
CA SER A 220 -18.10 14.64 5.67
C SER A 220 -18.27 15.39 6.99
N ILE A 221 -17.86 16.66 7.01
CA ILE A 221 -18.06 17.58 8.15
C ILE A 221 -19.56 17.66 8.51
N GLU A 222 -20.45 17.62 7.52
CA GLU A 222 -21.89 17.64 7.73
C GLU A 222 -22.42 16.37 8.42
N ASN A 223 -21.71 15.24 8.26
CA ASN A 223 -22.11 13.95 8.82
C ASN A 223 -20.93 13.24 9.52
N PRO A 224 -20.35 13.80 10.57
CA PRO A 224 -19.13 13.28 11.19
C PRO A 224 -19.30 11.89 11.84
N ASN A 225 -20.56 11.48 12.09
CA ASN A 225 -20.88 10.17 12.64
C ASN A 225 -20.95 9.07 11.56
N LYS A 226 -21.00 9.43 10.27
CA LYS A 226 -20.96 8.47 9.16
C LYS A 226 -19.53 8.34 8.63
N LYS A 227 -18.67 7.71 9.43
CA LYS A 227 -17.30 7.47 9.06
C LYS A 227 -17.17 6.19 8.25
N MET A 228 -16.54 6.29 7.10
CA MET A 228 -16.01 5.13 6.40
C MET A 228 -14.61 4.85 6.93
N PHE A 229 -14.31 3.60 7.21
CA PHE A 229 -12.98 3.19 7.61
C PHE A 229 -12.42 2.11 6.70
N ILE A 230 -11.11 1.99 6.69
CA ILE A 230 -10.35 0.88 6.14
C ILE A 230 -9.18 0.58 7.07
N ASP A 231 -9.02 -0.67 7.47
CA ASP A 231 -7.86 -1.19 8.21
C ASP A 231 -7.23 -2.27 7.35
N GLN A 232 -5.95 -2.10 6.99
CA GLN A 232 -5.19 -3.03 6.17
C GLN A 232 -3.92 -3.40 6.90
N ARG A 233 -3.64 -4.68 6.96
CA ARG A 233 -2.44 -5.23 7.57
C ARG A 233 -1.74 -6.14 6.57
N TYR A 234 -0.43 -5.99 6.49
CA TYR A 234 0.45 -6.79 5.63
C TYR A 234 1.37 -7.64 6.51
N TYR A 235 1.46 -8.92 6.21
CA TYR A 235 2.26 -9.86 6.99
C TYR A 235 2.82 -10.98 6.11
N ASP A 236 3.72 -11.80 6.65
CA ASP A 236 4.49 -12.79 5.88
C ASP A 236 5.22 -12.17 4.69
N ILE A 237 5.68 -10.90 4.83
CA ILE A 237 6.29 -10.14 3.75
C ILE A 237 7.64 -10.74 3.40
N LYS A 238 7.88 -10.99 2.12
CA LYS A 238 9.15 -11.51 1.58
C LYS A 238 9.54 -10.72 0.36
N PHE A 239 10.74 -10.15 0.38
CA PHE A 239 11.30 -9.35 -0.70
C PHE A 239 12.27 -10.15 -1.57
N ASN A 240 12.34 -9.79 -2.85
CA ASN A 240 13.33 -10.27 -3.81
C ASN A 240 13.39 -11.80 -3.92
N LEU A 241 12.22 -12.45 -3.88
CA LEU A 241 12.09 -13.89 -4.05
C LEU A 241 12.45 -14.30 -5.47
N LYS A 242 13.06 -15.46 -5.62
CA LYS A 242 13.15 -16.14 -6.91
C LYS A 242 11.77 -16.69 -7.26
N ILE A 243 11.11 -16.10 -8.23
CA ILE A 243 9.81 -16.52 -8.73
C ILE A 243 9.98 -17.23 -10.05
N ASN A 244 9.40 -18.43 -10.18
CA ASN A 244 9.24 -19.06 -11.49
C ASN A 244 8.10 -18.36 -12.21
N GLU A 245 8.44 -17.51 -13.20
CA GLU A 245 7.47 -16.68 -13.91
C GLU A 245 6.42 -17.49 -14.67
N ASP A 246 6.81 -18.63 -15.24
CA ASP A 246 5.88 -19.45 -16.01
C ASP A 246 4.83 -20.08 -15.10
N GLU A 247 5.21 -20.54 -13.92
CA GLU A 247 4.27 -21.06 -12.94
C GLU A 247 3.42 -19.97 -12.31
N GLN A 248 3.98 -18.80 -12.07
CA GLN A 248 3.32 -17.76 -11.30
C GLN A 248 2.45 -16.83 -12.16
N PHE A 249 2.87 -16.50 -13.39
CA PHE A 249 2.20 -15.48 -14.20
C PHE A 249 1.68 -15.98 -15.56
N ASN A 250 2.13 -17.13 -16.06
CA ASN A 250 1.74 -17.68 -17.37
C ASN A 250 0.78 -18.87 -17.27
N THR A 251 -0.23 -18.77 -16.42
CA THR A 251 -1.10 -19.91 -16.10
C THR A 251 -2.51 -19.79 -16.66
N LEU A 252 -2.66 -19.11 -17.82
CA LEU A 252 -3.98 -18.93 -18.43
C LEU A 252 -4.69 -20.27 -18.63
N ASP A 253 -4.02 -21.27 -19.24
CA ASP A 253 -4.63 -22.56 -19.53
C ASP A 253 -5.09 -23.29 -18.26
N ARG A 254 -4.30 -23.19 -17.17
CA ARG A 254 -4.67 -23.73 -15.87
C ARG A 254 -5.92 -23.06 -15.30
N LEU A 255 -6.03 -21.73 -15.43
CA LEU A 255 -7.13 -20.95 -14.86
C LEU A 255 -8.44 -21.15 -15.60
N ILE A 256 -8.41 -21.51 -16.89
CA ILE A 256 -9.62 -21.76 -17.70
C ILE A 256 -10.04 -23.24 -17.66
N MET A 257 -9.18 -24.15 -17.18
CA MET A 257 -9.51 -25.57 -17.15
C MET A 257 -10.73 -25.84 -16.26
N GLY A 258 -11.79 -26.36 -16.84
CA GLY A 258 -13.04 -26.68 -16.13
C GLY A 258 -13.92 -25.46 -15.81
N TYR A 259 -13.60 -24.28 -16.35
CA TYR A 259 -14.36 -23.05 -16.16
C TYR A 259 -14.84 -22.48 -17.50
N GLU A 260 -16.01 -21.85 -17.51
CA GLU A 260 -16.47 -21.08 -18.66
C GLU A 260 -15.56 -19.87 -18.86
N LYS A 261 -14.99 -19.71 -20.07
CA LYS A 261 -14.18 -18.57 -20.42
C LYS A 261 -15.02 -17.47 -21.04
N ILE A 262 -14.98 -16.27 -20.46
CA ILE A 262 -15.64 -15.07 -20.97
C ILE A 262 -14.60 -14.00 -21.28
N GLU A 263 -14.56 -13.56 -22.54
CA GLU A 263 -13.76 -12.40 -22.95
C GLU A 263 -14.54 -11.12 -22.60
N MET A 264 -13.96 -10.30 -21.74
CA MET A 264 -14.60 -9.08 -21.25
C MET A 264 -14.21 -7.88 -22.09
N LYS A 265 -15.20 -7.01 -22.36
CA LYS A 265 -14.98 -5.64 -22.79
C LYS A 265 -15.08 -4.76 -21.56
N PRO A 266 -14.09 -3.88 -21.31
CA PRO A 266 -14.13 -2.94 -20.18
C PRO A 266 -15.25 -1.91 -20.31
#